data_7408abe6fafa601aecf58d98327d69f1
#
_entry.id   7408abe6fafa601aecf58d98327d69f1
#
_cell.length_a   1.000
_cell.length_b   1.000
_cell.length_c   1.000
_cell.angle_alpha   90.00
_cell.angle_beta   90.00
_cell.angle_gamma   90.00
#
_symmetry.space_group_name_H-M   'P 1'
#
loop_
_entity.id
_entity.type
_entity.pdbx_description
1 polymer ?
#
loop_
_entity_poly.entity_id
_entity_poly.type
_entity_poly.pdbx_seq_one_letter_code
_entity_poly.pdbx_strand_id
1 'polypeptide(L)'
;EISACLVGSEMCIRDRFTTIIVEKEKYQDKEISSTYIREELKVGHMETVNVLLNRPFNVTGVVSIGNQLGRKLDFPTINIYPTEYKLLPPNGVYATQTTIDGEKFYGVTNLGTKPTVSDAPEISVETFLFDFDKDVYGKKVDVEFIHFIRPEMKFEDVEGLKRQIAADSDFARNMFLIG
;
A
#
# COMPACT_ATOMS: atom_id res chain seq x y z
N GLU A 1 -5.56 33.94 5.73
CA GLU A 1 -4.47 33.05 5.25
C GLU A 1 -4.46 32.87 3.74
N ILE A 2 -5.56 33.10 3.03
CA ILE A 2 -5.64 33.12 1.55
C ILE A 2 -4.84 34.31 0.97
N SER A 3 -4.64 35.36 1.76
CA SER A 3 -3.97 36.61 1.35
C SER A 3 -2.50 36.44 0.99
N ALA A 4 -1.77 35.52 1.63
CA ALA A 4 -0.34 35.31 1.39
C ALA A 4 -0.05 34.62 0.04
N CYS A 5 -0.97 33.76 -0.43
CA CYS A 5 -0.83 33.08 -1.74
C CYS A 5 -1.17 34.00 -2.91
N LEU A 6 -2.11 34.92 -2.70
CA LEU A 6 -2.49 35.93 -3.71
C LEU A 6 -1.39 36.97 -3.94
N VAL A 7 -0.68 37.39 -2.89
CA VAL A 7 0.44 38.34 -2.99
C VAL A 7 1.58 37.76 -3.84
N GLY A 8 1.87 36.45 -3.73
CA GLY A 8 2.85 35.77 -4.58
C GLY A 8 2.41 35.68 -6.05
N SER A 9 1.13 35.44 -6.32
CA SER A 9 0.61 35.31 -7.68
C SER A 9 0.55 36.68 -8.41
N GLU A 10 0.18 37.75 -7.71
CA GLU A 10 0.18 39.10 -8.30
C GLU A 10 1.60 39.59 -8.62
N MET A 11 2.59 39.21 -7.82
CA MET A 11 4.00 39.54 -8.07
C MET A 11 4.55 38.79 -9.30
N CYS A 12 4.13 37.54 -9.52
CA CYS A 12 4.47 36.74 -10.72
C CYS A 12 3.86 37.34 -12.01
N ILE A 13 2.66 37.89 -11.94
CA ILE A 13 1.98 38.53 -13.11
C ILE A 13 2.77 39.73 -13.58
N ARG A 14 3.42 40.50 -12.72
CA ARG A 14 4.27 41.64 -13.08
C ARG A 14 5.53 41.23 -13.85
N ASP A 15 6.03 40.04 -13.62
CA ASP A 15 7.29 39.54 -14.16
C ASP A 15 7.15 38.62 -15.39
N ARG A 16 6.05 38.73 -16.16
CA ARG A 16 5.79 38.01 -17.43
C ARG A 16 5.31 36.55 -17.28
N PHE A 17 4.77 36.15 -16.16
CA PHE A 17 4.12 34.84 -16.01
C PHE A 17 2.59 34.99 -15.99
N THR A 18 1.90 34.10 -16.71
CA THR A 18 0.43 34.00 -16.63
C THR A 18 0.12 33.00 -15.52
N THR A 19 -0.56 33.46 -14.46
CA THR A 19 -1.03 32.56 -13.38
C THR A 19 -2.43 32.08 -13.73
N ILE A 20 -2.61 30.77 -13.79
CA ILE A 20 -3.91 30.13 -13.93
C ILE A 20 -4.29 29.56 -12.57
N ILE A 21 -5.38 30.05 -11.98
CA ILE A 21 -5.94 29.51 -10.74
C ILE A 21 -6.89 28.39 -11.15
N VAL A 22 -6.58 27.16 -10.71
CA VAL A 22 -7.45 25.99 -10.91
C VAL A 22 -8.21 25.75 -9.61
N GLU A 23 -9.54 25.61 -9.71
CA GLU A 23 -10.36 25.24 -8.57
C GLU A 23 -9.98 23.84 -8.07
N LYS A 24 -10.05 23.64 -6.74
CA LYS A 24 -9.78 22.36 -6.14
C LYS A 24 -10.91 21.37 -6.43
N GLU A 25 -10.55 20.19 -6.85
CA GLU A 25 -11.48 19.08 -7.00
C GLU A 25 -12.03 18.66 -5.63
N LYS A 26 -13.25 18.14 -5.63
CA LYS A 26 -13.94 17.65 -4.43
C LYS A 26 -14.31 16.19 -4.55
N TYR A 27 -14.26 15.50 -3.44
CA TYR A 27 -14.80 14.16 -3.26
C TYR A 27 -15.74 14.16 -2.06
N GLN A 28 -17.01 13.78 -2.26
CA GLN A 28 -18.06 13.81 -1.22
C GLN A 28 -18.10 15.17 -0.45
N ASP A 29 -18.16 16.27 -1.22
CA ASP A 29 -18.19 17.66 -0.72
C ASP A 29 -16.95 18.14 0.05
N LYS A 30 -15.92 17.30 0.22
CA LYS A 30 -14.64 17.65 0.85
C LYS A 30 -13.59 17.91 -0.22
N GLU A 31 -12.83 19.00 -0.09
CA GLU A 31 -11.73 19.31 -1.01
C GLU A 31 -10.64 18.24 -0.95
N ILE A 32 -10.21 17.75 -2.13
CA ILE A 32 -9.10 16.82 -2.24
C ILE A 32 -7.81 17.55 -1.88
N SER A 33 -7.11 17.04 -0.87
CA SER A 33 -5.86 17.60 -0.39
C SER A 33 -4.93 16.50 0.12
N SER A 34 -3.63 16.78 0.16
CA SER A 34 -2.66 15.83 0.72
C SER A 34 -2.93 15.51 2.19
N THR A 35 -3.52 16.44 2.94
CA THR A 35 -3.93 16.22 4.32
C THR A 35 -5.07 15.21 4.39
N TYR A 36 -6.11 15.39 3.57
CA TYR A 36 -7.23 14.47 3.50
C TYR A 36 -6.78 13.05 3.12
N ILE A 37 -5.94 12.93 2.09
CA ILE A 37 -5.40 11.62 1.66
C ILE A 37 -4.62 10.95 2.80
N ARG A 38 -3.79 11.70 3.55
CA ARG A 38 -3.02 11.15 4.68
C ARG A 38 -3.92 10.72 5.84
N GLU A 39 -5.01 11.42 6.10
CA GLU A 39 -6.00 11.05 7.12
C GLU A 39 -6.66 9.71 6.76
N GLU A 40 -7.14 9.55 5.52
CA GLU A 40 -7.76 8.32 5.05
C GLU A 40 -6.76 7.15 5.02
N LEU A 41 -5.51 7.42 4.62
CA LEU A 41 -4.44 6.41 4.62
C LEU A 41 -4.14 5.91 6.04
N LYS A 42 -4.11 6.80 7.03
CA LYS A 42 -3.84 6.43 8.43
C LYS A 42 -4.88 5.51 9.06
N VAL A 43 -6.09 5.52 8.56
CA VAL A 43 -7.18 4.66 9.03
C VAL A 43 -7.40 3.42 8.15
N GLY A 44 -6.67 3.32 7.03
CA GLY A 44 -6.71 2.16 6.13
C GLY A 44 -7.88 2.16 5.14
N HIS A 45 -8.52 3.30 4.89
CA HIS A 45 -9.59 3.43 3.89
C HIS A 45 -9.03 3.43 2.47
N MET A 46 -8.51 2.27 2.03
CA MET A 46 -7.73 2.16 0.80
C MET A 46 -8.52 2.54 -0.45
N GLU A 47 -9.80 2.21 -0.52
CA GLU A 47 -10.68 2.56 -1.64
C GLU A 47 -10.77 4.09 -1.79
N THR A 48 -11.01 4.78 -0.68
CA THR A 48 -11.05 6.25 -0.66
C THR A 48 -9.71 6.84 -1.04
N VAL A 49 -8.61 6.32 -0.47
CA VAL A 49 -7.24 6.74 -0.82
C VAL A 49 -6.97 6.59 -2.31
N ASN A 50 -7.35 5.46 -2.89
CA ASN A 50 -7.13 5.16 -4.31
C ASN A 50 -7.93 6.08 -5.22
N VAL A 51 -9.18 6.38 -4.85
CA VAL A 51 -10.01 7.37 -5.56
C VAL A 51 -9.40 8.76 -5.46
N LEU A 52 -9.01 9.22 -4.27
CA LEU A 52 -8.41 10.54 -4.05
C LEU A 52 -7.06 10.72 -4.76
N LEU A 53 -6.28 9.64 -4.91
CA LEU A 53 -5.02 9.63 -5.65
C LEU A 53 -5.22 9.49 -7.17
N ASN A 54 -6.42 9.11 -7.62
CA ASN A 54 -6.72 8.69 -8.99
C ASN A 54 -5.79 7.56 -9.49
N ARG A 55 -5.31 6.73 -8.57
CA ARG A 55 -4.49 5.53 -8.80
C ARG A 55 -4.39 4.72 -7.53
N PRO A 56 -4.07 3.42 -7.60
CA PRO A 56 -3.80 2.64 -6.41
C PRO A 56 -2.60 3.21 -5.60
N PHE A 57 -2.74 3.21 -4.28
CA PHE A 57 -1.61 3.45 -3.38
C PHE A 57 -0.66 2.26 -3.48
N ASN A 58 0.63 2.53 -3.63
CA ASN A 58 1.60 1.48 -3.88
C ASN A 58 2.85 1.60 -3.00
N VAL A 59 3.52 0.47 -2.83
CA VAL A 59 4.86 0.36 -2.24
C VAL A 59 5.75 -0.37 -3.23
N THR A 60 6.83 0.30 -3.63
CA THR A 60 7.83 -0.27 -4.55
C THR A 60 9.05 -0.69 -3.75
N GLY A 61 9.60 -1.85 -4.06
CA GLY A 61 10.82 -2.36 -3.42
C GLY A 61 11.50 -3.45 -4.23
N VAL A 62 12.66 -3.88 -3.75
CA VAL A 62 13.38 -5.03 -4.30
C VAL A 62 13.04 -6.26 -3.46
N VAL A 63 12.68 -7.35 -4.11
CA VAL A 63 12.35 -8.60 -3.41
C VAL A 63 13.59 -9.14 -2.71
N SER A 64 13.47 -9.26 -1.40
CA SER A 64 14.53 -9.71 -0.49
C SER A 64 14.16 -11.05 0.15
N ILE A 65 15.18 -11.73 0.66
CA ILE A 65 14.97 -12.97 1.41
C ILE A 65 14.37 -12.61 2.78
N GLY A 66 13.16 -13.06 3.05
CA GLY A 66 12.50 -12.93 4.35
C GLY A 66 12.75 -14.17 5.24
N ASN A 67 11.95 -14.29 6.30
CA ASN A 67 12.05 -15.41 7.26
C ASN A 67 11.64 -16.78 6.67
N GLN A 68 11.14 -16.81 5.43
CA GLN A 68 10.70 -18.00 4.70
C GLN A 68 9.66 -18.86 5.44
N LEU A 69 8.96 -18.28 6.43
CA LEU A 69 7.92 -18.98 7.19
C LEU A 69 6.76 -19.39 6.27
N GLY A 70 6.35 -18.48 5.37
CA GLY A 70 5.30 -18.74 4.39
C GLY A 70 5.58 -19.98 3.53
N ARG A 71 6.84 -20.18 3.09
CA ARG A 71 7.22 -21.37 2.30
C ARG A 71 7.01 -22.67 3.10
N LYS A 72 7.25 -22.67 4.42
CA LYS A 72 7.00 -23.83 5.29
C LYS A 72 5.52 -24.10 5.52
N LEU A 73 4.68 -23.11 5.24
CA LEU A 73 3.24 -23.15 5.44
C LEU A 73 2.46 -23.36 4.12
N ASP A 74 3.14 -23.62 3.01
CA ASP A 74 2.57 -23.69 1.65
C ASP A 74 2.00 -22.39 1.11
N PHE A 75 2.38 -21.24 1.70
CA PHE A 75 2.06 -19.89 1.26
C PHE A 75 3.34 -19.08 1.01
N PRO A 76 4.11 -19.37 -0.05
CA PRO A 76 5.36 -18.66 -0.32
C PRO A 76 5.10 -17.17 -0.54
N THR A 77 5.83 -16.32 0.18
CA THR A 77 5.72 -14.88 0.11
C THR A 77 6.95 -14.23 -0.50
N ILE A 78 6.74 -13.17 -1.26
CA ILE A 78 7.78 -12.19 -1.55
C ILE A 78 7.85 -11.17 -0.43
N ASN A 79 9.05 -10.68 -0.13
CA ASN A 79 9.27 -9.71 0.93
C ASN A 79 9.94 -8.47 0.34
N ILE A 80 9.38 -7.29 0.61
CA ILE A 80 10.01 -6.01 0.31
C ILE A 80 10.05 -5.13 1.55
N TYR A 81 11.03 -4.25 1.61
CA TYR A 81 11.22 -3.31 2.70
C TYR A 81 11.04 -1.91 2.13
N PRO A 82 9.99 -1.16 2.54
CA PRO A 82 9.78 0.20 2.11
C PRO A 82 10.87 1.12 2.67
N THR A 83 11.11 2.23 2.00
CA THR A 83 12.02 3.26 2.53
C THR A 83 11.40 3.91 3.78
N GLU A 84 12.24 4.37 4.71
CA GLU A 84 11.83 5.01 5.98
C GLU A 84 10.91 6.23 5.79
N TYR A 85 11.03 6.93 4.65
CA TYR A 85 10.21 8.11 4.34
C TYR A 85 8.87 7.77 3.68
N LYS A 86 8.60 6.49 3.39
CA LYS A 86 7.33 6.08 2.80
C LYS A 86 6.24 6.13 3.85
N LEU A 87 5.24 6.98 3.64
CA LEU A 87 4.03 6.94 4.44
C LEU A 87 3.27 5.65 4.13
N LEU A 88 2.90 4.92 5.17
CA LEU A 88 2.25 3.62 5.06
C LEU A 88 0.88 3.64 5.74
N PRO A 89 -0.06 2.80 5.31
CA PRO A 89 -1.31 2.57 6.01
C PRO A 89 -1.07 1.77 7.29
N PRO A 90 -2.11 1.49 8.10
CA PRO A 90 -1.97 0.69 9.33
C PRO A 90 -1.40 -0.71 9.07
N ASN A 91 -0.72 -1.26 10.06
CA ASN A 91 -0.33 -2.67 10.03
C ASN A 91 -1.57 -3.55 9.89
N GLY A 92 -1.48 -4.59 9.06
CA GLY A 92 -2.58 -5.49 8.80
C GLY A 92 -2.46 -6.24 7.47
N VAL A 93 -3.53 -6.89 7.10
CA VAL A 93 -3.64 -7.69 5.89
C VAL A 93 -4.48 -6.96 4.86
N TYR A 94 -3.98 -6.96 3.62
CA TYR A 94 -4.55 -6.23 2.48
C TYR A 94 -4.73 -7.14 1.29
N ALA A 95 -5.80 -6.94 0.53
CA ALA A 95 -5.89 -7.44 -0.84
C ALA A 95 -5.03 -6.51 -1.73
N THR A 96 -4.15 -7.09 -2.52
CA THR A 96 -3.15 -6.34 -3.30
C THR A 96 -3.03 -6.86 -4.72
N GLN A 97 -2.57 -5.97 -5.60
CA GLN A 97 -2.11 -6.31 -6.94
C GLN A 97 -0.63 -5.97 -7.04
N THR A 98 0.19 -6.92 -7.47
CA THR A 98 1.63 -6.73 -7.58
C THR A 98 2.06 -6.78 -9.03
N THR A 99 2.83 -5.78 -9.46
CA THR A 99 3.43 -5.75 -10.79
C THR A 99 4.87 -6.24 -10.72
N ILE A 100 5.21 -7.26 -11.52
CA ILE A 100 6.54 -7.86 -11.63
C ILE A 100 6.88 -7.99 -13.12
N ASP A 101 7.96 -7.36 -13.57
CA ASP A 101 8.39 -7.36 -14.99
C ASP A 101 7.27 -6.97 -15.98
N GLY A 102 6.32 -6.12 -15.54
CA GLY A 102 5.18 -5.66 -16.34
C GLY A 102 3.95 -6.57 -16.28
N GLU A 103 4.03 -7.75 -15.68
CA GLU A 103 2.90 -8.65 -15.44
C GLU A 103 2.25 -8.35 -14.09
N LYS A 104 0.93 -8.47 -13.99
CA LYS A 104 0.13 -8.21 -12.78
C LYS A 104 -0.33 -9.51 -12.14
N PHE A 105 -0.13 -9.61 -10.83
CA PHE A 105 -0.51 -10.74 -10.00
C PHE A 105 -1.34 -10.25 -8.82
N TYR A 106 -2.43 -10.92 -8.51
CA TYR A 106 -3.22 -10.66 -7.32
C TYR A 106 -2.66 -11.42 -6.12
N GLY A 107 -2.92 -10.92 -4.93
CA GLY A 107 -2.45 -11.56 -3.72
C GLY A 107 -2.97 -10.94 -2.45
N VAL A 108 -2.50 -11.48 -1.34
CA VAL A 108 -2.68 -10.92 0.01
C VAL A 108 -1.34 -10.46 0.55
N THR A 109 -1.33 -9.28 1.13
CA THR A 109 -0.13 -8.66 1.70
C THR A 109 -0.31 -8.43 3.19
N ASN A 110 0.63 -8.91 3.98
CA ASN A 110 0.80 -8.48 5.36
C ASN A 110 1.78 -7.31 5.42
N LEU A 111 1.31 -6.18 5.90
CA LEU A 111 2.12 -5.04 6.29
C LEU A 111 2.33 -5.11 7.79
N GLY A 112 3.55 -5.33 8.23
CA GLY A 112 3.85 -5.54 9.63
C GLY A 112 5.21 -5.00 10.05
N THR A 113 5.39 -4.91 11.36
CA THR A 113 6.65 -4.48 11.97
C THR A 113 7.39 -5.69 12.51
N LYS A 114 8.62 -5.90 12.06
CA LYS A 114 9.48 -6.97 12.57
C LYS A 114 10.37 -6.43 13.70
N PRO A 115 10.49 -7.15 14.82
CA PRO A 115 11.54 -6.87 15.77
C PRO A 115 12.89 -7.17 15.12
N THR A 116 13.75 -6.18 15.05
CA THR A 116 15.13 -6.31 14.59
C THR A 116 16.08 -6.29 15.78
N VAL A 117 17.31 -6.77 15.58
CA VAL A 117 18.40 -6.66 16.56
C VAL A 117 18.86 -5.21 16.71
N SER A 118 18.48 -4.33 15.79
CA SER A 118 18.71 -2.87 15.82
C SER A 118 17.56 -2.16 16.53
N ASP A 119 17.83 -1.01 17.16
CA ASP A 119 16.86 -0.24 17.97
C ASP A 119 15.67 0.33 17.15
N ALA A 120 15.68 0.26 15.84
CA ALA A 120 14.57 0.71 14.98
C ALA A 120 13.77 -0.50 14.46
N PRO A 121 12.43 -0.53 14.66
CA PRO A 121 11.58 -1.58 14.10
C PRO A 121 11.58 -1.51 12.58
N GLU A 122 11.83 -2.63 11.92
CA GLU A 122 11.81 -2.73 10.46
C GLU A 122 10.41 -3.06 9.97
N ILE A 123 9.88 -2.22 9.10
CA ILE A 123 8.58 -2.47 8.47
C ILE A 123 8.79 -3.38 7.26
N SER A 124 8.03 -4.46 7.18
CA SER A 124 8.05 -5.38 6.04
C SER A 124 6.70 -5.46 5.35
N VAL A 125 6.74 -5.62 4.05
CA VAL A 125 5.61 -5.91 3.18
C VAL A 125 5.80 -7.32 2.67
N GLU A 126 5.03 -8.27 3.21
CA GLU A 126 5.08 -9.68 2.85
C GLU A 126 3.86 -10.04 2.02
N THR A 127 4.05 -10.37 0.75
CA THR A 127 2.96 -10.64 -0.18
C THR A 127 2.94 -12.09 -0.62
N PHE A 128 1.84 -12.79 -0.36
CA PHE A 128 1.50 -14.06 -0.97
C PHE A 128 0.80 -13.79 -2.30
N LEU A 129 1.45 -14.17 -3.41
CA LEU A 129 0.92 -14.02 -4.75
C LEU A 129 0.12 -15.26 -5.15
N PHE A 130 -1.07 -15.07 -5.71
CA PHE A 130 -1.89 -16.16 -6.19
C PHE A 130 -1.34 -16.75 -7.49
N ASP A 131 -1.37 -18.08 -7.58
CA ASP A 131 -1.01 -18.83 -8.79
C ASP A 131 0.38 -18.46 -9.33
N PHE A 132 1.34 -18.23 -8.41
CA PHE A 132 2.68 -17.75 -8.71
C PHE A 132 3.75 -18.68 -8.12
N ASP A 133 4.68 -19.15 -8.98
CA ASP A 133 5.75 -20.08 -8.61
C ASP A 133 7.15 -19.66 -9.12
N LYS A 134 7.26 -18.41 -9.64
CA LYS A 134 8.52 -17.92 -10.21
C LYS A 134 9.48 -17.43 -9.12
N ASP A 135 10.79 -17.59 -9.33
CA ASP A 135 11.82 -16.94 -8.52
C ASP A 135 11.97 -15.48 -8.96
N VAL A 136 11.80 -14.57 -8.00
CA VAL A 136 11.83 -13.12 -8.24
C VAL A 136 12.74 -12.38 -7.26
N TYR A 137 13.62 -13.08 -6.56
CA TYR A 137 14.60 -12.42 -5.70
C TYR A 137 15.47 -11.43 -6.48
N GLY A 138 15.71 -10.26 -5.88
CA GLY A 138 16.47 -9.16 -6.49
C GLY A 138 15.69 -8.36 -7.54
N LYS A 139 14.49 -8.77 -7.94
CA LYS A 139 13.65 -8.00 -8.85
C LYS A 139 12.96 -6.85 -8.13
N LYS A 140 12.80 -5.75 -8.85
CA LYS A 140 11.99 -4.62 -8.41
C LYS A 140 10.52 -4.93 -8.67
N VAL A 141 9.69 -4.79 -7.66
CA VAL A 141 8.24 -5.01 -7.73
C VAL A 141 7.48 -3.80 -7.21
N ASP A 142 6.24 -3.68 -7.64
CA ASP A 142 5.33 -2.64 -7.21
C ASP A 142 4.07 -3.29 -6.62
N VAL A 143 3.83 -3.11 -5.33
CA VAL A 143 2.68 -3.68 -4.60
C VAL A 143 1.63 -2.60 -4.42
N GLU A 144 0.52 -2.73 -5.11
CA GLU A 144 -0.64 -1.84 -5.09
C GLU A 144 -1.64 -2.32 -4.03
N PHE A 145 -1.98 -1.46 -3.06
CA PHE A 145 -2.89 -1.75 -1.96
C PHE A 145 -4.32 -1.40 -2.38
N ILE A 146 -5.18 -2.41 -2.51
CA ILE A 146 -6.53 -2.25 -3.04
C ILE A 146 -7.56 -2.14 -1.93
N HIS A 147 -7.51 -3.06 -0.95
CA HIS A 147 -8.50 -3.14 0.14
C HIS A 147 -7.84 -3.56 1.45
N PHE A 148 -8.25 -2.98 2.57
CA PHE A 148 -7.85 -3.39 3.91
C PHE A 148 -8.74 -4.52 4.40
N ILE A 149 -8.20 -5.72 4.57
CA ILE A 149 -8.97 -6.91 4.98
C ILE A 149 -9.17 -6.92 6.49
N ARG A 150 -8.06 -6.80 7.26
CA ARG A 150 -8.10 -6.87 8.72
C ARG A 150 -6.80 -6.37 9.37
N PRO A 151 -6.81 -6.01 10.66
CA PRO A 151 -5.57 -5.74 11.41
C PRO A 151 -4.76 -7.03 11.62
N GLU A 152 -3.50 -6.85 12.06
CA GLU A 152 -2.66 -7.98 12.50
C GLU A 152 -3.30 -8.73 13.67
N MET A 153 -3.13 -10.05 13.67
CA MET A 153 -3.65 -10.95 14.70
C MET A 153 -2.52 -11.86 15.19
N LYS A 154 -2.58 -12.25 16.48
CA LYS A 154 -1.74 -13.30 17.04
C LYS A 154 -2.48 -14.63 16.93
N PHE A 155 -1.75 -15.68 16.60
CA PHE A 155 -2.28 -17.04 16.50
C PHE A 155 -1.66 -17.90 17.58
N GLU A 156 -2.46 -18.76 18.17
CA GLU A 156 -2.01 -19.69 19.20
C GLU A 156 -1.19 -20.84 18.61
N ASP A 157 -1.53 -21.24 17.38
CA ASP A 157 -0.86 -22.32 16.66
C ASP A 157 -0.71 -22.03 15.15
N VAL A 158 0.09 -22.85 14.49
CA VAL A 158 0.38 -22.75 13.05
C VAL A 158 -0.85 -23.06 12.21
N GLU A 159 -1.71 -23.95 12.66
CA GLU A 159 -2.92 -24.34 11.94
C GLU A 159 -3.95 -23.20 11.93
N GLY A 160 -4.07 -22.43 13.02
CA GLY A 160 -4.86 -21.22 13.08
C GLY A 160 -4.38 -20.16 12.10
N LEU A 161 -3.04 -19.97 12.02
CA LEU A 161 -2.44 -19.09 11.03
C LEU A 161 -2.75 -19.53 9.60
N LYS A 162 -2.59 -20.82 9.27
CA LYS A 162 -2.89 -21.36 7.93
C LYS A 162 -4.35 -21.14 7.54
N ARG A 163 -5.29 -21.46 8.44
CA ARG A 163 -6.73 -21.24 8.21
C ARG A 163 -7.04 -19.78 7.93
N GLN A 164 -6.40 -18.87 8.66
CA GLN A 164 -6.63 -17.44 8.45
C GLN A 164 -6.05 -16.94 7.13
N ILE A 165 -4.84 -17.37 6.76
CA ILE A 165 -4.26 -17.01 5.44
C ILE A 165 -5.15 -17.51 4.30
N ALA A 166 -5.69 -18.73 4.41
CA ALA A 166 -6.62 -19.27 3.43
C ALA A 166 -7.90 -18.43 3.33
N ALA A 167 -8.50 -18.06 4.48
CA ALA A 167 -9.70 -17.22 4.50
C ALA A 167 -9.45 -15.82 3.91
N ASP A 168 -8.32 -15.18 4.24
CA ASP A 168 -7.93 -13.89 3.68
C ASP A 168 -7.73 -14.00 2.16
N SER A 169 -7.12 -15.10 1.69
CA SER A 169 -6.90 -15.39 0.28
C SER A 169 -8.21 -15.61 -0.48
N ASP A 170 -9.14 -16.36 0.08
CA ASP A 170 -10.45 -16.59 -0.49
C ASP A 170 -11.25 -15.28 -0.59
N PHE A 171 -11.21 -14.45 0.45
CA PHE A 171 -11.81 -13.12 0.43
C PHE A 171 -11.25 -12.26 -0.71
N ALA A 172 -9.92 -12.18 -0.82
CA ALA A 172 -9.27 -11.38 -1.85
C ALA A 172 -9.54 -11.93 -3.26
N ARG A 173 -9.50 -13.26 -3.47
CA ARG A 173 -9.84 -13.87 -4.76
C ARG A 173 -11.27 -13.52 -5.19
N ASN A 174 -12.24 -13.66 -4.29
CA ASN A 174 -13.64 -13.31 -4.58
C ASN A 174 -13.80 -11.83 -4.93
N MET A 175 -13.13 -10.94 -4.22
CA MET A 175 -13.14 -9.50 -4.51
C MET A 175 -12.61 -9.19 -5.92
N PHE A 176 -11.52 -9.82 -6.35
CA PHE A 176 -10.92 -9.60 -7.67
C PHE A 176 -11.70 -10.28 -8.82
N LEU A 177 -12.52 -11.30 -8.53
CA LEU A 177 -13.36 -11.96 -9.55
C LEU A 177 -14.67 -11.19 -9.84
N ILE A 178 -15.11 -10.35 -8.93
CA ILE A 178 -16.38 -9.60 -9.02
C ILE A 178 -16.15 -8.17 -9.54
N GLY A 179 -14.95 -7.66 -9.49
CA GLY A 179 -14.52 -6.35 -10.03
C GLY A 179 -13.97 -6.49 -11.42
#